data_e7543ad8bb413adee8b18ebf36fb05d7
#
_entry.id   e7543ad8bb413adee8b18ebf36fb05d7
#
_cell.length_a   1.000
_cell.length_b   1.000
_cell.length_c   1.000
_cell.angle_alpha   90.00
_cell.angle_beta   90.00
_cell.angle_gamma   90.00
#
_symmetry.space_group_name_H-M   'P 1'
#
loop_
_entity.id
_entity.type
_entity.pdbx_description
1 polymer ?
#
loop_
_entity_poly.entity_id
_entity_poly.type
_entity_poly.pdbx_seq_one_letter_code
_entity_poly.pdbx_strand_id
1 'polypeptide(L)'
;MTVLDALRLRDAGDDAATIKRKLEAVREDMCIYVAVETLEHLKRGGRISTATALIGTLLHIKPILHFTTGTLSAYKKARGMNRAQDVMIEAIRAELAGRFAEPLAQGRVTLLAASSASPEATAVWEARLQAEFPGMKLLSDQLSLGVSCHIGEGGMGVGLSVSPE
;
A
#
# COMPACT_ATOMS: atom_id res chain seq x y z
N MET A 1 3.02 -3.47 -9.55
CA MET A 1 3.52 -4.88 -9.66
C MET A 1 3.00 -5.59 -10.90
N THR A 2 1.73 -5.74 -11.13
CA THR A 2 1.14 -6.56 -12.23
C THR A 2 1.81 -6.40 -13.60
N VAL A 3 2.16 -5.17 -14.02
CA VAL A 3 2.87 -4.95 -15.30
C VAL A 3 4.28 -5.54 -15.29
N LEU A 4 5.02 -5.36 -14.20
CA LEU A 4 6.37 -5.91 -14.04
C LEU A 4 6.35 -7.44 -14.01
N ASP A 5 5.35 -8.03 -13.34
CA ASP A 5 5.16 -9.48 -13.33
C ASP A 5 4.79 -10.01 -14.72
N ALA A 6 3.92 -9.31 -15.46
CA ALA A 6 3.58 -9.68 -16.84
C ALA A 6 4.82 -9.66 -17.75
N LEU A 7 5.67 -8.63 -17.62
CA LEU A 7 6.92 -8.56 -18.38
C LEU A 7 7.86 -9.71 -18.03
N ARG A 8 8.03 -10.01 -16.74
CA ARG A 8 8.87 -11.13 -16.27
C ARG A 8 8.39 -12.47 -16.82
N LEU A 9 7.09 -12.73 -16.77
CA LEU A 9 6.49 -13.98 -17.28
C LEU A 9 6.64 -14.08 -18.80
N ARG A 10 6.42 -12.98 -19.53
CA ARG A 10 6.67 -12.94 -20.99
C ARG A 10 8.12 -13.28 -21.31
N ASP A 11 9.07 -12.68 -20.59
CA ASP A 11 10.50 -12.89 -20.83
C ASP A 11 10.93 -14.33 -20.43
N ALA A 12 10.17 -14.99 -19.57
CA ALA A 12 10.31 -16.41 -19.25
C ALA A 12 9.68 -17.35 -20.31
N GLY A 13 8.97 -16.78 -21.32
CA GLY A 13 8.38 -17.55 -22.43
C GLY A 13 6.91 -17.93 -22.25
N ASP A 14 6.24 -17.41 -21.22
CA ASP A 14 4.81 -17.63 -21.04
C ASP A 14 3.99 -16.94 -22.14
N ASP A 15 2.96 -17.60 -22.65
CA ASP A 15 1.99 -17.00 -23.55
C ASP A 15 0.99 -16.08 -22.81
N ALA A 16 0.24 -15.28 -23.55
CA ALA A 16 -0.69 -14.30 -22.99
C ALA A 16 -1.77 -14.95 -22.10
N ALA A 17 -2.26 -16.12 -22.44
CA ALA A 17 -3.28 -16.84 -21.68
C ALA A 17 -2.72 -17.35 -20.33
N THR A 18 -1.51 -17.86 -20.35
CA THR A 18 -0.78 -18.29 -19.15
C THR A 18 -0.45 -17.12 -18.24
N ILE A 19 0.05 -16.00 -18.80
CA ILE A 19 0.32 -14.76 -18.06
C ILE A 19 -0.95 -14.29 -17.36
N LYS A 20 -2.06 -14.18 -18.09
CA LYS A 20 -3.35 -13.78 -17.51
C LYS A 20 -3.74 -14.67 -16.34
N ARG A 21 -3.73 -15.99 -16.52
CA ARG A 21 -4.11 -16.95 -15.47
C ARG A 21 -3.23 -16.83 -14.22
N LYS A 22 -1.91 -16.70 -14.39
CA LYS A 22 -0.95 -16.54 -13.29
C LYS A 22 -1.19 -15.25 -12.52
N LEU A 23 -1.41 -14.12 -13.20
CA LEU A 23 -1.68 -12.84 -12.57
C LEU A 23 -3.03 -12.83 -11.85
N GLU A 24 -4.07 -13.45 -12.43
CA GLU A 24 -5.38 -13.59 -11.79
C GLU A 24 -5.32 -14.45 -10.53
N ALA A 25 -4.45 -15.46 -10.48
CA ALA A 25 -4.29 -16.33 -9.31
C ALA A 25 -3.76 -15.60 -8.07
N VAL A 26 -2.92 -14.55 -8.23
CA VAL A 26 -2.34 -13.76 -7.12
C VAL A 26 -3.03 -12.41 -6.93
N ARG A 27 -4.10 -12.15 -7.64
CA ARG A 27 -4.80 -10.85 -7.65
C ARG A 27 -5.26 -10.39 -6.26
N GLU A 28 -5.62 -11.34 -5.40
CA GLU A 28 -6.09 -11.10 -4.04
C GLU A 28 -4.92 -11.02 -3.03
N ASP A 29 -3.69 -11.41 -3.45
CA ASP A 29 -2.52 -11.51 -2.60
C ASP A 29 -1.77 -10.17 -2.56
N MET A 30 -2.52 -9.14 -2.17
CA MET A 30 -2.00 -7.79 -1.94
C MET A 30 -2.69 -7.14 -0.75
N CYS A 31 -2.00 -6.21 -0.13
CA CYS A 31 -2.58 -5.28 0.84
C CYS A 31 -1.92 -3.91 0.71
N ILE A 32 -2.66 -2.86 1.01
CA ILE A 32 -2.15 -1.50 1.04
C ILE A 32 -2.73 -0.79 2.25
N TYR A 33 -1.87 -0.13 3.02
CA TYR A 33 -2.24 0.78 4.09
C TYR A 33 -1.85 2.19 3.68
N VAL A 34 -2.74 3.15 3.88
CA VAL A 34 -2.50 4.56 3.53
C VAL A 34 -2.91 5.45 4.68
N ALA A 35 -1.98 6.24 5.19
CA ALA A 35 -2.25 7.34 6.10
C ALA A 35 -2.49 8.62 5.30
N VAL A 36 -3.55 9.35 5.63
CA VAL A 36 -3.93 10.59 4.96
C VAL A 36 -3.93 11.77 5.93
N GLU A 37 -3.64 12.97 5.43
CA GLU A 37 -3.69 14.19 6.23
C GLU A 37 -5.12 14.50 6.70
N THR A 38 -6.09 14.27 5.80
CA THR A 38 -7.52 14.54 6.04
C THR A 38 -8.39 13.62 5.17
N LEU A 39 -9.63 13.42 5.58
CA LEU A 39 -10.64 12.69 4.78
C LEU A 39 -11.40 13.60 3.79
N GLU A 40 -11.12 14.90 3.75
CA GLU A 40 -11.84 15.84 2.91
C GLU A 40 -11.73 15.52 1.41
N HIS A 41 -10.56 15.09 0.94
CA HIS A 41 -10.37 14.72 -0.47
C HIS A 41 -11.18 13.48 -0.83
N LEU A 42 -11.21 12.47 0.03
CA LEU A 42 -12.06 11.27 -0.12
C LEU A 42 -13.55 11.62 -0.11
N LYS A 43 -13.95 12.56 0.75
CA LYS A 43 -15.32 13.06 0.82
C LYS A 43 -15.72 13.75 -0.48
N ARG A 44 -14.92 14.72 -0.94
CA ARG A 44 -15.16 15.44 -2.21
C ARG A 44 -15.18 14.51 -3.41
N GLY A 45 -14.32 13.50 -3.41
CA GLY A 45 -14.23 12.49 -4.47
C GLY A 45 -15.31 11.40 -4.41
N GLY A 46 -16.21 11.42 -3.40
CA GLY A 46 -17.27 10.40 -3.24
C GLY A 46 -16.76 9.01 -2.82
N ARG A 47 -15.54 8.90 -2.26
CA ARG A 47 -14.91 7.64 -1.80
C ARG A 47 -14.89 7.52 -0.28
N ILE A 48 -15.68 8.33 0.42
CA ILE A 48 -15.71 8.38 1.90
C ILE A 48 -16.56 7.28 2.55
N SER A 49 -17.48 6.66 1.82
CA SER A 49 -18.53 5.80 2.39
C SER A 49 -18.00 4.70 3.33
N THR A 50 -16.86 4.12 3.00
CA THR A 50 -16.24 3.03 3.79
C THR A 50 -15.27 3.55 4.87
N ALA A 51 -14.91 4.83 4.83
CA ALA A 51 -14.01 5.48 5.79
C ALA A 51 -14.74 6.37 6.81
N THR A 52 -16.07 6.42 6.81
CA THR A 52 -16.89 7.27 7.68
C THR A 52 -16.65 7.01 9.17
N ALA A 53 -16.31 5.79 9.57
CA ALA A 53 -15.96 5.44 10.95
C ALA A 53 -14.72 6.19 11.46
N LEU A 54 -13.90 6.75 10.57
CA LEU A 54 -12.71 7.54 10.93
C LEU A 54 -13.00 9.04 11.03
N ILE A 55 -14.21 9.49 10.73
CA ILE A 55 -14.59 10.89 10.85
C ILE A 55 -14.53 11.28 12.35
N GLY A 56 -13.83 12.35 12.63
CA GLY A 56 -13.72 12.92 13.98
C GLY A 56 -13.03 14.29 13.92
N THR A 57 -13.42 15.17 14.81
CA THR A 57 -12.98 16.58 14.86
C THR A 57 -11.72 16.81 15.69
N LEU A 58 -11.02 15.75 16.10
CA LEU A 58 -9.81 15.89 16.91
C LEU A 58 -8.64 16.38 16.06
N LEU A 59 -8.04 17.47 16.49
CA LEU A 59 -6.88 18.09 15.88
C LEU A 59 -5.70 17.10 15.80
N HIS A 60 -5.00 17.08 14.67
CA HIS A 60 -3.84 16.20 14.39
C HIS A 60 -4.10 14.70 14.29
N ILE A 61 -5.36 14.25 14.18
CA ILE A 61 -5.66 12.84 13.92
C ILE A 61 -5.43 12.54 12.44
N LYS A 62 -4.63 11.50 12.18
CA LYS A 62 -4.37 10.96 10.84
C LYS A 62 -5.16 9.67 10.65
N PRO A 63 -6.14 9.66 9.75
CA PRO A 63 -6.83 8.44 9.36
C PRO A 63 -5.89 7.48 8.63
N ILE A 64 -5.97 6.20 8.94
CA ILE A 64 -5.28 5.14 8.25
C ILE A 64 -6.33 4.25 7.59
N LEU A 65 -6.20 4.09 6.30
CA LEU A 65 -7.08 3.33 5.45
C LEU A 65 -6.40 2.03 5.04
N HIS A 66 -7.19 1.00 4.83
CA HIS A 66 -6.75 -0.29 4.32
C HIS A 66 -7.46 -0.57 2.99
N PHE A 67 -6.68 -0.93 1.99
CA PHE A 67 -7.19 -1.32 0.69
C PHE A 67 -6.91 -2.80 0.45
N THR A 68 -7.97 -3.56 0.22
CA THR A 68 -7.94 -4.96 -0.22
C THR A 68 -8.95 -5.13 -1.34
N THR A 69 -8.63 -5.91 -2.34
CA THR A 69 -9.54 -6.41 -3.39
C THR A 69 -10.65 -5.43 -3.81
N GLY A 70 -10.25 -4.22 -4.22
CA GLY A 70 -11.19 -3.21 -4.70
C GLY A 70 -11.97 -2.46 -3.61
N THR A 71 -11.74 -2.75 -2.33
CA THR A 71 -12.43 -2.10 -1.22
C THR A 71 -11.45 -1.26 -0.38
N LEU A 72 -11.77 0.03 -0.24
CA LEU A 72 -11.10 0.93 0.69
C LEU A 72 -11.88 0.97 2.00
N SER A 73 -11.27 0.61 3.10
CA SER A 73 -11.90 0.55 4.42
C SER A 73 -11.14 1.37 5.47
N ALA A 74 -11.86 1.74 6.53
CA ALA A 74 -11.26 2.34 7.71
C ALA A 74 -10.41 1.29 8.45
N TYR A 75 -9.16 1.61 8.78
CA TYR A 75 -8.30 0.73 9.56
C TYR A 75 -8.12 1.23 11.00
N LYS A 76 -7.37 2.30 11.17
CA LYS A 76 -7.08 2.91 12.49
C LYS A 76 -6.98 4.43 12.38
N LYS A 77 -6.88 5.07 13.54
CA LYS A 77 -6.56 6.49 13.70
C LYS A 77 -5.26 6.62 14.48
N ALA A 78 -4.42 7.58 14.12
CA ALA A 78 -3.20 7.87 14.86
C ALA A 78 -3.05 9.38 15.09
N ARG A 79 -2.34 9.78 16.12
CA ARG A 79 -2.06 11.19 16.38
C ARG A 79 -0.73 11.57 15.75
N GLY A 80 -0.79 12.31 14.65
CA GLY A 80 0.35 12.71 13.85
C GLY A 80 0.82 11.63 12.87
N MET A 81 1.56 12.06 11.83
CA MET A 81 1.98 11.17 10.74
C MET A 81 2.99 10.13 11.22
N ASN A 82 3.92 10.46 12.09
CA ASN A 82 4.91 9.50 12.60
C ASN A 82 4.23 8.31 13.29
N ARG A 83 3.21 8.56 14.11
CA ARG A 83 2.45 7.47 14.75
C ARG A 83 1.61 6.70 13.74
N ALA A 84 1.11 7.35 12.70
CA ALA A 84 0.41 6.65 11.62
C ALA A 84 1.36 5.71 10.86
N GLN A 85 2.59 6.14 10.61
CA GLN A 85 3.63 5.30 10.03
C GLN A 85 3.95 4.08 10.91
N ASP A 86 4.08 4.25 12.26
CA ASP A 86 4.27 3.12 13.19
C ASP A 86 3.15 2.09 13.05
N VAL A 87 1.90 2.56 13.03
CA VAL A 87 0.72 1.70 12.91
C VAL A 87 0.72 0.93 11.57
N MET A 88 1.14 1.58 10.48
CA MET A 88 1.24 0.91 9.17
C MET A 88 2.37 -0.13 9.16
N ILE A 89 3.53 0.16 9.76
CA ILE A 89 4.63 -0.78 9.90
C ILE A 89 4.22 -2.01 10.72
N GLU A 90 3.53 -1.79 11.86
CA GLU A 90 2.97 -2.87 12.68
C GLU A 90 1.99 -3.75 11.87
N ALA A 91 1.15 -3.13 11.03
CA ALA A 91 0.23 -3.84 10.16
C ALA A 91 0.97 -4.70 9.12
N ILE A 92 1.98 -4.15 8.44
CA ILE A 92 2.80 -4.89 7.47
C ILE A 92 3.52 -6.07 8.14
N ARG A 93 4.07 -5.88 9.35
CA ARG A 93 4.68 -6.99 10.12
C ARG A 93 3.68 -8.11 10.42
N ALA A 94 2.46 -7.76 10.81
CA ALA A 94 1.40 -8.73 11.05
C ALA A 94 1.00 -9.50 9.78
N GLU A 95 0.90 -8.81 8.64
CA GLU A 95 0.64 -9.44 7.34
C GLU A 95 1.77 -10.41 6.94
N LEU A 96 3.04 -10.00 7.09
CA LEU A 96 4.20 -10.85 6.80
C LEU A 96 4.30 -12.08 7.69
N ALA A 97 3.89 -11.97 8.96
CA ALA A 97 3.83 -13.10 9.88
C ALA A 97 2.60 -14.00 9.66
N GLY A 98 1.58 -13.49 8.97
CA GLY A 98 0.31 -14.18 8.68
C GLY A 98 0.24 -14.67 7.24
N ARG A 99 -0.68 -14.12 6.47
CA ARG A 99 -1.03 -14.61 5.12
C ARG A 99 0.10 -14.48 4.08
N PHE A 100 1.10 -13.61 4.32
CA PHE A 100 2.26 -13.47 3.44
C PHE A 100 3.48 -14.30 3.88
N ALA A 101 3.40 -15.08 4.96
CA ALA A 101 4.56 -15.82 5.51
C ALA A 101 5.12 -16.84 4.50
N GLU A 102 4.25 -17.63 3.88
CA GLU A 102 4.67 -18.63 2.88
C GLU A 102 5.22 -17.98 1.60
N PRO A 103 4.52 -17.03 0.94
CA PRO A 103 5.08 -16.30 -0.19
C PRO A 103 6.40 -15.57 0.13
N LEU A 104 6.55 -15.05 1.35
CA LEU A 104 7.79 -14.41 1.79
C LEU A 104 8.95 -15.41 1.85
N ALA A 105 8.73 -16.58 2.43
CA ALA A 105 9.73 -17.66 2.48
C ALA A 105 10.17 -18.13 1.08
N GLN A 106 9.29 -18.00 0.10
CA GLN A 106 9.54 -18.29 -1.32
C GLN A 106 10.18 -17.10 -2.07
N GLY A 107 10.45 -15.97 -1.42
CA GLY A 107 11.02 -14.78 -2.05
C GLY A 107 10.10 -14.06 -3.03
N ARG A 108 8.79 -14.30 -2.95
CA ARG A 108 7.78 -13.78 -3.90
C ARG A 108 7.09 -12.50 -3.43
N VAL A 109 7.40 -12.00 -2.25
CA VAL A 109 6.78 -10.78 -1.69
C VAL A 109 7.62 -9.54 -2.00
N THR A 110 6.98 -8.52 -2.55
CA THR A 110 7.58 -7.20 -2.76
C THR A 110 6.92 -6.21 -1.82
N LEU A 111 7.74 -5.42 -1.11
CA LEU A 111 7.30 -4.28 -0.33
C LEU A 111 7.08 -3.10 -1.27
N LEU A 112 5.93 -2.43 -1.13
CA LEU A 112 5.53 -1.31 -1.96
C LEU A 112 5.43 -0.05 -1.10
N ALA A 113 5.86 1.09 -1.63
CA ALA A 113 5.57 2.39 -1.04
C ALA A 113 5.04 3.33 -2.13
N ALA A 114 4.14 4.22 -1.74
CA ALA A 114 3.68 5.30 -2.60
C ALA A 114 3.29 6.52 -1.76
N SER A 115 3.57 7.71 -2.27
CA SER A 115 3.38 8.95 -1.51
C SER A 115 2.86 10.08 -2.39
N SER A 116 2.08 10.98 -1.80
CA SER A 116 1.75 12.31 -2.32
C SER A 116 2.36 13.43 -1.46
N ALA A 117 3.29 13.09 -0.57
CA ALA A 117 4.06 14.04 0.23
C ALA A 117 5.21 14.67 -0.57
N SER A 118 5.95 15.60 0.04
CA SER A 118 7.14 16.18 -0.60
C SER A 118 8.21 15.11 -0.86
N PRO A 119 9.13 15.33 -1.82
CA PRO A 119 10.22 14.41 -2.09
C PRO A 119 11.05 14.07 -0.84
N GLU A 120 11.30 15.07 0.02
CA GLU A 120 12.08 14.90 1.26
C GLU A 120 11.34 14.00 2.26
N ALA A 121 10.04 14.24 2.47
CA ALA A 121 9.22 13.42 3.36
C ALA A 121 9.06 11.99 2.82
N THR A 122 8.95 11.84 1.50
CA THR A 122 8.91 10.54 0.83
C THR A 122 10.22 9.77 1.04
N ALA A 123 11.37 10.42 0.83
CA ALA A 123 12.68 9.79 1.04
C ALA A 123 12.89 9.32 2.49
N VAL A 124 12.44 10.11 3.48
CA VAL A 124 12.47 9.72 4.90
C VAL A 124 11.61 8.49 5.16
N TRP A 125 10.41 8.44 4.55
CA TRP A 125 9.52 7.30 4.67
C TRP A 125 10.10 6.02 4.05
N GLU A 126 10.67 6.12 2.86
CA GLU A 126 11.34 5.01 2.17
C GLU A 126 12.53 4.47 2.96
N ALA A 127 13.40 5.36 3.46
CA ALA A 127 14.53 4.98 4.29
C ALA A 127 14.08 4.26 5.57
N ARG A 128 12.99 4.73 6.18
CA ARG A 128 12.38 4.07 7.33
C ARG A 128 11.89 2.67 6.99
N LEU A 129 11.16 2.50 5.88
CA LEU A 129 10.67 1.19 5.46
C LEU A 129 11.83 0.21 5.18
N GLN A 130 12.91 0.66 4.55
CA GLN A 130 14.10 -0.17 4.32
C GLN A 130 14.77 -0.59 5.62
N ALA A 131 14.84 0.30 6.62
CA ALA A 131 15.38 -0.01 7.94
C ALA A 131 14.51 -1.01 8.72
N GLU A 132 13.18 -0.90 8.59
CA GLU A 132 12.21 -1.77 9.29
C GLU A 132 12.07 -3.16 8.65
N PHE A 133 12.32 -3.28 7.34
CA PHE A 133 12.20 -4.51 6.55
C PHE A 133 13.49 -4.79 5.77
N PRO A 134 14.61 -5.05 6.47
CA PRO A 134 15.89 -5.29 5.81
C PRO A 134 15.83 -6.55 4.93
N GLY A 135 16.41 -6.46 3.75
CA GLY A 135 16.44 -7.56 2.78
C GLY A 135 15.19 -7.69 1.89
N MET A 136 14.11 -6.97 2.18
CA MET A 136 12.96 -6.92 1.27
C MET A 136 13.21 -5.96 0.11
N LYS A 137 12.82 -6.35 -1.10
CA LYS A 137 12.80 -5.46 -2.25
C LYS A 137 11.72 -4.40 -2.03
N LEU A 138 12.12 -3.13 -1.95
CA LEU A 138 11.19 -1.99 -1.94
C LEU A 138 11.03 -1.45 -3.36
N LEU A 139 9.78 -1.34 -3.81
CA LEU A 139 9.40 -0.54 -4.96
C LEU A 139 8.63 0.69 -4.47
N SER A 140 9.13 1.85 -4.80
CA SER A 140 8.51 3.12 -4.43
C SER A 140 8.25 3.99 -5.65
N ASP A 141 7.15 4.74 -5.61
CA ASP A 141 6.80 5.73 -6.61
C ASP A 141 5.87 6.79 -6.01
N GLN A 142 5.68 7.88 -6.74
CA GLN A 142 4.64 8.85 -6.39
C GLN A 142 3.25 8.26 -6.69
N LEU A 143 2.27 8.64 -5.85
CA LEU A 143 0.88 8.33 -6.16
C LEU A 143 0.47 8.96 -7.47
N SER A 144 -0.14 8.19 -8.37
CA SER A 144 -0.66 8.72 -9.62
C SER A 144 -1.68 9.84 -9.37
N LEU A 145 -1.81 10.78 -10.31
CA LEU A 145 -2.74 11.90 -10.19
C LEU A 145 -4.17 11.44 -9.84
N GLY A 146 -4.64 10.34 -10.46
CA GLY A 146 -5.97 9.79 -10.20
C GLY A 146 -6.16 9.29 -8.76
N VAL A 147 -5.11 8.87 -8.08
CA VAL A 147 -5.15 8.48 -6.66
C VAL A 147 -4.92 9.70 -5.77
N SER A 148 -3.95 10.56 -6.11
CA SER A 148 -3.58 11.73 -5.31
C SER A 148 -4.74 12.72 -5.13
N CYS A 149 -5.61 12.89 -6.14
CA CYS A 149 -6.79 13.77 -6.01
C CYS A 149 -7.80 13.27 -4.96
N HIS A 150 -7.78 11.98 -4.60
CA HIS A 150 -8.62 11.43 -3.54
C HIS A 150 -7.90 11.33 -2.19
N ILE A 151 -6.61 11.06 -2.20
CA ILE A 151 -5.78 10.96 -0.98
C ILE A 151 -5.41 12.33 -0.44
N GLY A 152 -5.18 13.29 -1.34
CA GLY A 152 -4.69 14.63 -1.00
C GLY A 152 -3.17 14.67 -0.84
N GLU A 153 -2.65 15.86 -0.60
CA GLU A 153 -1.24 16.10 -0.30
C GLU A 153 -0.85 15.46 1.03
N GLY A 154 0.40 15.02 1.16
CA GLY A 154 0.96 14.46 2.39
C GLY A 154 0.55 13.01 2.69
N GLY A 155 -0.20 12.38 1.79
CA GLY A 155 -0.55 10.98 1.94
C GLY A 155 0.66 10.05 1.81
N MET A 156 0.75 9.04 2.69
CA MET A 156 1.83 8.05 2.69
C MET A 156 1.25 6.64 2.73
N GLY A 157 1.69 5.80 1.81
CA GLY A 157 1.23 4.42 1.70
C GLY A 157 2.36 3.42 1.80
N VAL A 158 2.02 2.23 2.28
CA VAL A 158 2.85 1.03 2.25
C VAL A 158 1.99 -0.18 1.97
N GLY A 159 2.52 -1.16 1.28
CA GLY A 159 1.79 -2.37 0.94
C GLY A 159 2.69 -3.55 0.65
N LEU A 160 2.06 -4.69 0.45
CA LEU A 160 2.70 -5.93 0.01
C LEU A 160 2.01 -6.42 -1.25
N SER A 161 2.76 -7.04 -2.12
CA SER A 161 2.24 -7.73 -3.30
C SER A 161 3.00 -9.03 -3.51
N VAL A 162 2.29 -10.11 -3.82
CA VAL A 162 2.86 -11.41 -4.18
C VAL A 162 3.03 -11.46 -5.69
N SER A 163 4.23 -11.85 -6.14
CA SER A 163 4.47 -12.17 -7.55
C SER A 163 4.03 -13.60 -7.86
N PRO A 164 3.43 -13.85 -9.03
CA PRO A 164 3.07 -15.20 -9.47
C PRO A 164 4.31 -16.07 -9.73
N GLU A 165 4.11 -17.39 -9.66
CA GLU A 165 5.11 -18.40 -10.01
C GLU A 165 5.38 -18.46 -11.52
#